data_6ce688b2584d3c0f2270635e01744647
#
_entry.id   6ce688b2584d3c0f2270635e01744647
#
_cell.length_a   1.000
_cell.length_b   1.000
_cell.length_c   1.000
_cell.angle_alpha   90.00
_cell.angle_beta   90.00
_cell.angle_gamma   90.00
#
_symmetry.space_group_name_H-M   'P 1'
#
loop_
_entity.id
_entity.type
_entity.pdbx_description
1 polymer ?
#
loop_
_entity_poly.entity_id
_entity_poly.type
_entity_poly.pdbx_seq_one_letter_code
_entity_poly.pdbx_strand_id
1 'polypeptide(L)'
;GLVGSEMCIRDSIGTNGITIGKEHIATKNTTPESYEIQESFRKMADAGCKAVVMEVSSQGLMLHRTGSILFDYGIFMNIAPDHIGPNEHKSFEEYLFWKSQLFLQCKTGIINADDVHSLYIEKMATCEKLYRFGEKNPADFTLRNLSHTADPDFVGMRFDFAGTGREVADVKVGMPGRFNAENALAALSVAALSGVKDEVLRTGLKNIRVNGRMEIVKLHPYTVLVDYAHNAVSMEALLDALREYHPKRLVVVFGCGGNRAKERRTSMGEIGGKKADLSIITADNSRYEKVEDILADIRESIEKTGGAFIEIPDRREAIYYAVQKAEPGDMIAIIGKGHEDYQEICGVRTHFLDREVVEEALREMGE
;
A
#
# COMPACT_ATOMS: atom_id res chain seq x y z
N GLY A 1 -10.58 -3.10 2.92
CA GLY A 1 -11.96 -3.40 3.03
C GLY A 1 -12.50 -3.48 4.44
N LEU A 2 -13.56 -2.75 4.75
CA LEU A 2 -14.34 -2.98 5.95
C LEU A 2 -15.10 -4.30 5.75
N VAL A 3 -14.69 -5.36 6.41
CA VAL A 3 -15.41 -6.63 6.47
C VAL A 3 -16.40 -6.56 7.62
N GLY A 4 -17.66 -6.48 7.29
CA GLY A 4 -18.78 -6.68 8.22
C GLY A 4 -19.94 -7.20 7.40
N SER A 5 -20.39 -8.39 7.76
CA SER A 5 -21.46 -9.17 7.15
C SER A 5 -22.59 -8.33 6.59
N GLU A 6 -23.09 -8.77 5.44
CA GLU A 6 -24.34 -8.43 4.79
C GLU A 6 -24.37 -7.13 3.98
N MET A 7 -24.39 -7.33 2.67
CA MET A 7 -24.53 -6.40 1.54
C MET A 7 -23.33 -5.48 1.29
N CYS A 8 -22.92 -5.43 0.04
CA CYS A 8 -21.91 -4.51 -0.48
C CYS A 8 -22.34 -3.06 -0.17
N ILE A 9 -21.81 -2.52 0.91
CA ILE A 9 -22.14 -1.17 1.37
C ILE A 9 -21.32 -0.14 0.61
N ARG A 10 -20.21 -0.59 0.00
CA ARG A 10 -19.32 0.28 -0.75
C ARG A 10 -18.65 -0.48 -1.90
N ASP A 11 -18.39 0.26 -2.93
CA ASP A 11 -17.60 -0.14 -4.08
C ASP A 11 -16.38 0.79 -4.21
N SER A 12 -15.46 0.48 -5.08
CA SER A 12 -14.24 1.26 -5.23
C SER A 12 -13.84 1.46 -6.69
N ILE A 13 -13.20 2.59 -6.95
CA ILE A 13 -12.55 2.93 -8.23
C ILE A 13 -11.12 3.38 -7.92
N GLY A 14 -10.12 2.73 -8.50
CA GLY A 14 -8.74 3.11 -8.25
C GLY A 14 -7.72 2.32 -9.07
N THR A 15 -6.49 2.36 -8.65
CA THR A 15 -5.35 1.69 -9.30
C THR A 15 -5.57 0.18 -9.45
N ASN A 16 -6.27 -0.43 -8.50
CA ASN A 16 -6.62 -1.85 -8.54
C ASN A 16 -7.87 -2.14 -9.39
N GLY A 17 -8.36 -1.18 -10.18
CA GLY A 17 -9.57 -1.33 -10.99
C GLY A 17 -10.85 -0.85 -10.30
N ILE A 18 -12.00 -1.26 -10.85
CA ILE A 18 -13.32 -0.94 -10.36
C ILE A 18 -13.89 -2.18 -9.69
N THR A 19 -14.36 -2.06 -8.46
CA THR A 19 -15.04 -3.13 -7.74
C THR A 19 -16.51 -2.75 -7.58
N ILE A 20 -17.42 -3.64 -8.03
CA ILE A 20 -18.87 -3.51 -7.89
C ILE A 20 -19.39 -4.79 -7.23
N GLY A 21 -19.62 -4.73 -5.94
CA GLY A 21 -19.96 -5.91 -5.17
C GLY A 21 -18.87 -6.99 -5.23
N LYS A 22 -19.13 -8.07 -5.97
CA LYS A 22 -18.15 -9.16 -6.22
C LYS A 22 -17.47 -9.06 -7.58
N GLU A 23 -17.95 -8.20 -8.45
CA GLU A 23 -17.40 -7.99 -9.77
C GLU A 23 -16.15 -7.11 -9.69
N HIS A 24 -15.12 -7.47 -10.43
CA HIS A 24 -13.90 -6.70 -10.57
C HIS A 24 -13.61 -6.41 -12.03
N ILE A 25 -13.43 -5.13 -12.37
CA ILE A 25 -13.20 -4.64 -13.73
C ILE A 25 -11.83 -3.95 -13.75
N ALA A 26 -10.92 -4.46 -14.57
CA ALA A 26 -9.62 -3.82 -14.75
C ALA A 26 -9.75 -2.47 -15.44
N THR A 27 -8.98 -1.47 -15.02
CA THR A 27 -8.93 -0.14 -15.61
C THR A 27 -7.53 0.18 -16.13
N LYS A 28 -7.47 1.05 -17.13
CA LYS A 28 -6.19 1.53 -17.68
C LYS A 28 -5.55 2.63 -16.83
N ASN A 29 -6.38 3.38 -16.14
CA ASN A 29 -5.98 4.55 -15.35
C ASN A 29 -6.52 4.43 -13.92
N THR A 30 -5.76 4.92 -12.94
CA THR A 30 -6.21 5.05 -11.55
C THR A 30 -7.54 5.80 -11.44
N THR A 31 -7.69 6.88 -12.21
CA THR A 31 -8.95 7.63 -12.39
C THR A 31 -9.40 7.41 -13.83
N PRO A 32 -10.41 6.58 -14.08
CA PRO A 32 -10.91 6.29 -15.44
C PRO A 32 -11.45 7.52 -16.16
N GLU A 33 -11.81 7.39 -17.42
CA GLU A 33 -12.44 8.46 -18.18
C GLU A 33 -13.84 8.78 -17.63
N SER A 34 -14.29 10.03 -17.84
CA SER A 34 -15.54 10.54 -17.25
C SER A 34 -16.74 9.64 -17.53
N TYR A 35 -16.85 9.11 -18.75
CA TYR A 35 -17.93 8.19 -19.12
C TYR A 35 -17.87 6.88 -18.32
N GLU A 36 -16.68 6.28 -18.20
CA GLU A 36 -16.48 5.02 -17.46
C GLU A 36 -16.82 5.19 -15.97
N ILE A 37 -16.47 6.35 -15.38
CA ILE A 37 -16.80 6.68 -13.99
C ILE A 37 -18.33 6.75 -13.81
N GLN A 38 -19.04 7.47 -14.69
CA GLN A 38 -20.48 7.64 -14.61
C GLN A 38 -21.24 6.32 -14.85
N GLU A 39 -20.78 5.52 -15.80
CA GLU A 39 -21.32 4.17 -16.03
C GLU A 39 -21.13 3.29 -14.79
N SER A 40 -19.95 3.34 -14.17
CA SER A 40 -19.67 2.59 -12.95
C SER A 40 -20.53 3.03 -11.79
N PHE A 41 -20.69 4.34 -11.57
CA PHE A 41 -21.60 4.87 -10.55
C PHE A 41 -23.04 4.41 -10.76
N ARG A 42 -23.51 4.34 -12.02
CA ARG A 42 -24.85 3.85 -12.32
C ARG A 42 -24.97 2.36 -11.96
N LYS A 43 -24.01 1.52 -12.35
CA LYS A 43 -23.97 0.09 -12.01
C LYS A 43 -23.93 -0.13 -10.49
N MET A 44 -23.10 0.66 -9.77
CA MET A 44 -23.00 0.61 -8.31
C MET A 44 -24.32 0.99 -7.65
N ALA A 45 -24.99 2.05 -8.12
CA ALA A 45 -26.30 2.45 -7.61
C ALA A 45 -27.36 1.38 -7.85
N ASP A 46 -27.39 0.77 -9.04
CA ASP A 46 -28.32 -0.31 -9.37
C ASP A 46 -28.06 -1.58 -8.54
N ALA A 47 -26.80 -1.83 -8.17
CA ALA A 47 -26.41 -2.90 -7.25
C ALA A 47 -26.73 -2.58 -5.77
N GLY A 48 -27.26 -1.39 -5.47
CA GLY A 48 -27.61 -0.97 -4.10
C GLY A 48 -26.45 -0.49 -3.24
N CYS A 49 -25.33 -0.14 -3.85
CA CYS A 49 -24.17 0.42 -3.17
C CYS A 49 -24.53 1.71 -2.40
N LYS A 50 -24.03 1.85 -1.19
CA LYS A 50 -24.31 3.01 -0.31
C LYS A 50 -23.20 4.03 -0.29
N ALA A 51 -21.98 3.63 -0.61
CA ALA A 51 -20.82 4.50 -0.62
C ALA A 51 -19.80 4.00 -1.64
N VAL A 52 -19.17 4.93 -2.34
CA VAL A 52 -18.08 4.66 -3.28
C VAL A 52 -16.82 5.35 -2.78
N VAL A 53 -15.72 4.61 -2.75
CA VAL A 53 -14.39 5.16 -2.49
C VAL A 53 -13.64 5.23 -3.81
N MET A 54 -13.10 6.42 -4.13
CA MET A 54 -12.43 6.66 -5.41
C MET A 54 -11.05 7.26 -5.20
N GLU A 55 -10.05 6.71 -5.88
CA GLU A 55 -8.75 7.35 -6.04
C GLU A 55 -8.85 8.43 -7.11
N VAL A 56 -8.53 9.68 -6.74
CA VAL A 56 -8.56 10.82 -7.65
C VAL A 56 -7.13 11.28 -7.92
N SER A 57 -6.60 10.91 -9.08
CA SER A 57 -5.26 11.31 -9.50
C SER A 57 -5.21 12.78 -9.93
N SER A 58 -4.05 13.42 -9.76
CA SER A 58 -3.83 14.79 -10.24
C SER A 58 -4.02 14.93 -11.74
N GLN A 59 -3.65 13.91 -12.53
CA GLN A 59 -3.92 13.87 -13.97
C GLN A 59 -5.42 13.73 -14.26
N GLY A 60 -6.17 12.95 -13.45
CA GLY A 60 -7.63 12.87 -13.59
C GLY A 60 -8.31 14.21 -13.35
N LEU A 61 -7.81 14.99 -12.40
CA LEU A 61 -8.26 16.36 -12.15
C LEU A 61 -7.87 17.30 -13.30
N MET A 62 -6.62 17.24 -13.76
CA MET A 62 -6.11 18.05 -14.87
C MET A 62 -6.89 17.81 -16.18
N LEU A 63 -7.26 16.58 -16.44
CA LEU A 63 -8.04 16.17 -17.61
C LEU A 63 -9.56 16.25 -17.38
N HIS A 64 -9.99 16.84 -16.27
CA HIS A 64 -11.40 17.02 -15.89
C HIS A 64 -12.24 15.73 -15.88
N ARG A 65 -11.61 14.56 -15.63
CA ARG A 65 -12.31 13.26 -15.60
C ARG A 65 -13.37 13.20 -14.49
N THR A 66 -13.18 13.98 -13.43
CA THR A 66 -14.12 14.09 -12.30
C THR A 66 -14.93 15.37 -12.28
N GLY A 67 -14.87 16.19 -13.34
CA GLY A 67 -15.43 17.56 -13.34
C GLY A 67 -16.95 17.66 -13.09
N SER A 68 -17.71 16.59 -13.28
CA SER A 68 -19.15 16.53 -12.98
C SER A 68 -19.49 15.94 -11.61
N ILE A 69 -18.48 15.63 -10.76
CA ILE A 69 -18.68 14.96 -9.49
C ILE A 69 -18.50 15.96 -8.35
N LEU A 70 -19.47 16.00 -7.45
CA LEU A 70 -19.32 16.64 -6.14
C LEU A 70 -19.19 15.54 -5.09
N PHE A 71 -17.97 15.37 -4.56
CA PHE A 71 -17.68 14.38 -3.53
C PHE A 71 -18.25 14.81 -2.17
N ASP A 72 -18.77 13.88 -1.37
CA ASP A 72 -19.14 14.17 0.01
C ASP A 72 -17.91 14.42 0.87
N TYR A 73 -16.83 13.67 0.63
CA TYR A 73 -15.54 13.81 1.31
C TYR A 73 -14.40 13.83 0.30
N GLY A 74 -13.48 14.79 0.45
CA GLY A 74 -12.19 14.83 -0.23
C GLY A 74 -11.07 14.64 0.80
N ILE A 75 -10.12 13.71 0.54
CA ILE A 75 -9.05 13.40 1.47
C ILE A 75 -7.70 13.73 0.83
N PHE A 76 -6.86 14.50 1.52
CA PHE A 76 -5.47 14.71 1.17
C PHE A 76 -4.57 13.93 2.14
N MET A 77 -3.85 12.93 1.61
CA MET A 77 -2.95 12.11 2.41
C MET A 77 -1.55 12.72 2.51
N ASN A 78 -0.90 12.88 1.38
CA ASN A 78 0.45 13.43 1.26
C ASN A 78 0.78 13.75 -0.20
N ILE A 79 1.91 14.45 -0.39
CA ILE A 79 2.50 14.68 -1.70
C ILE A 79 4.04 14.70 -1.59
N ALA A 80 4.70 14.06 -2.55
CA ALA A 80 6.15 14.11 -2.71
C ALA A 80 6.47 14.33 -4.20
N PRO A 81 7.67 14.81 -4.56
CA PRO A 81 8.09 14.95 -5.95
C PRO A 81 7.96 13.64 -6.71
N ASP A 82 6.96 13.57 -7.59
CA ASP A 82 6.63 12.45 -8.47
C ASP A 82 5.78 12.97 -9.63
N HIS A 83 5.50 12.13 -10.61
CA HIS A 83 4.64 12.50 -11.75
C HIS A 83 5.07 13.78 -12.48
N ILE A 84 6.38 14.00 -12.61
CA ILE A 84 6.96 15.14 -13.35
C ILE A 84 7.68 14.58 -14.58
N GLY A 85 7.17 14.90 -15.77
CA GLY A 85 7.74 14.38 -17.01
C GLY A 85 7.01 14.83 -18.26
N PRO A 86 7.47 14.42 -19.45
CA PRO A 86 6.92 14.88 -20.73
C PRO A 86 5.42 14.62 -20.94
N ASN A 87 4.88 13.56 -20.33
CA ASN A 87 3.47 13.17 -20.42
C ASN A 87 2.75 13.28 -19.08
N GLU A 88 3.33 14.00 -18.13
CA GLU A 88 2.84 14.20 -16.78
C GLU A 88 2.80 15.70 -16.47
N HIS A 89 2.98 16.07 -15.20
CA HIS A 89 3.05 17.49 -14.83
C HIS A 89 4.40 18.10 -15.23
N LYS A 90 4.40 19.40 -15.52
CA LYS A 90 5.61 20.14 -15.92
C LYS A 90 6.52 20.46 -14.73
N SER A 91 5.94 20.55 -13.53
CA SER A 91 6.66 20.85 -12.30
C SER A 91 5.92 20.29 -11.07
N PHE A 92 6.60 20.30 -9.93
CA PHE A 92 5.99 19.93 -8.66
C PHE A 92 4.86 20.89 -8.25
N GLU A 93 5.00 22.18 -8.54
CA GLU A 93 3.96 23.20 -8.26
C GLU A 93 2.70 22.91 -9.07
N GLU A 94 2.83 22.53 -10.33
CA GLU A 94 1.70 22.12 -11.15
C GLU A 94 1.03 20.84 -10.61
N TYR A 95 1.83 19.85 -10.19
CA TYR A 95 1.34 18.64 -9.56
C TYR A 95 0.55 18.94 -8.28
N LEU A 96 1.12 19.76 -7.38
CA LEU A 96 0.47 20.21 -6.15
C LEU A 96 -0.82 20.99 -6.43
N PHE A 97 -0.78 21.91 -7.41
CA PHE A 97 -1.95 22.68 -7.84
C PHE A 97 -3.08 21.74 -8.27
N TRP A 98 -2.81 20.81 -9.18
CA TRP A 98 -3.87 19.90 -9.64
C TRP A 98 -4.38 18.99 -8.54
N LYS A 99 -3.52 18.52 -7.65
CA LYS A 99 -3.94 17.72 -6.50
C LYS A 99 -4.87 18.51 -5.56
N SER A 100 -4.65 19.81 -5.40
CA SER A 100 -5.52 20.69 -4.60
C SER A 100 -6.93 20.89 -5.18
N GLN A 101 -7.12 20.67 -6.49
CA GLN A 101 -8.41 20.90 -7.15
C GLN A 101 -9.53 19.96 -6.66
N LEU A 102 -9.19 18.83 -6.02
CA LEU A 102 -10.18 17.98 -5.35
C LEU A 102 -11.00 18.76 -4.31
N PHE A 103 -10.37 19.71 -3.63
CA PHE A 103 -11.00 20.49 -2.56
C PHE A 103 -11.91 21.64 -3.06
N LEU A 104 -12.01 21.83 -4.38
CA LEU A 104 -13.02 22.66 -5.03
C LEU A 104 -14.27 21.87 -5.41
N GLN A 105 -14.22 20.54 -5.35
CA GLN A 105 -15.31 19.65 -5.75
C GLN A 105 -15.66 18.61 -4.67
N CYS A 106 -15.49 18.98 -3.39
CA CYS A 106 -15.98 18.19 -2.26
C CYS A 106 -16.70 19.07 -1.23
N LYS A 107 -17.69 18.50 -0.52
CA LYS A 107 -18.43 19.18 0.54
C LYS A 107 -17.59 19.29 1.81
N THR A 108 -16.90 18.22 2.16
CA THR A 108 -16.06 18.16 3.36
C THR A 108 -14.64 17.76 2.97
N GLY A 109 -13.67 18.60 3.28
CA GLY A 109 -12.25 18.32 3.13
C GLY A 109 -11.66 17.71 4.40
N ILE A 110 -10.75 16.75 4.25
CA ILE A 110 -9.99 16.12 5.33
C ILE A 110 -8.53 16.10 4.93
N ILE A 111 -7.69 16.86 5.64
CA ILE A 111 -6.32 17.16 5.23
C ILE A 111 -5.32 16.61 6.26
N ASN A 112 -4.27 15.95 5.79
CA ASN A 112 -3.16 15.53 6.64
C ASN A 112 -2.38 16.77 7.12
N ALA A 113 -2.52 17.10 8.40
CA ALA A 113 -1.83 18.22 9.03
C ALA A 113 -0.31 18.05 9.12
N ASP A 114 0.17 16.82 9.01
CA ASP A 114 1.60 16.48 9.11
C ASP A 114 2.34 16.60 7.78
N ASP A 115 1.63 16.75 6.65
CA ASP A 115 2.25 17.05 5.37
C ASP A 115 2.63 18.53 5.26
N VAL A 116 3.83 18.81 4.79
CA VAL A 116 4.37 20.18 4.70
C VAL A 116 3.59 21.08 3.74
N HIS A 117 2.81 20.50 2.83
CA HIS A 117 2.00 21.22 1.86
C HIS A 117 0.53 21.37 2.28
N SER A 118 0.16 20.91 3.47
CA SER A 118 -1.22 20.98 4.00
C SER A 118 -1.79 22.40 3.94
N LEU A 119 -1.01 23.40 4.35
CA LEU A 119 -1.42 24.81 4.32
C LEU A 119 -1.71 25.34 2.91
N TYR A 120 -1.02 24.84 1.89
CA TYR A 120 -1.32 25.18 0.50
C TYR A 120 -2.69 24.63 0.10
N ILE A 121 -2.93 23.32 0.39
CA ILE A 121 -4.21 22.67 0.09
C ILE A 121 -5.37 23.40 0.80
N GLU A 122 -5.20 23.75 2.08
CA GLU A 122 -6.21 24.49 2.84
C GLU A 122 -6.57 25.84 2.24
N LYS A 123 -5.56 26.61 1.78
CA LYS A 123 -5.79 27.91 1.13
C LYS A 123 -6.57 27.79 -0.19
N MET A 124 -6.43 26.67 -0.86
CA MET A 124 -7.14 26.40 -2.11
C MET A 124 -8.53 25.83 -1.90
N ALA A 125 -8.83 25.27 -0.72
CA ALA A 125 -10.08 24.59 -0.44
C ALA A 125 -11.25 25.58 -0.36
N THR A 126 -12.38 25.22 -1.00
CA THR A 126 -13.67 25.96 -0.96
C THR A 126 -14.80 25.10 -0.40
N CYS A 127 -14.47 23.94 0.18
CA CYS A 127 -15.45 23.02 0.76
C CYS A 127 -16.15 23.66 1.97
N GLU A 128 -17.40 23.23 2.25
CA GLU A 128 -18.23 23.74 3.33
C GLU A 128 -17.62 23.50 4.71
N LYS A 129 -16.92 22.38 4.85
CA LYS A 129 -16.24 21.96 6.10
C LYS A 129 -14.84 21.48 5.79
N LEU A 130 -13.92 21.84 6.67
CA LEU A 130 -12.53 21.42 6.57
C LEU A 130 -12.08 20.85 7.92
N TYR A 131 -11.54 19.65 7.89
CA TYR A 131 -10.98 18.97 9.05
C TYR A 131 -9.52 18.59 8.78
N ARG A 132 -8.76 18.48 9.86
CA ARG A 132 -7.38 18.02 9.82
C ARG A 132 -7.27 16.68 10.52
N PHE A 133 -6.42 15.81 10.01
CA PHE A 133 -5.96 14.63 10.73
C PHE A 133 -4.43 14.65 10.81
N GLY A 134 -3.89 14.09 11.87
CA GLY A 134 -2.43 14.01 12.05
C GLY A 134 -2.04 13.62 13.46
N GLU A 135 -0.77 13.44 13.68
CA GLU A 135 -0.20 13.06 14.98
C GLU A 135 0.73 14.12 15.53
N LYS A 136 1.50 14.79 14.65
CA LYS A 136 2.58 15.71 15.01
C LYS A 136 2.11 17.16 15.13
N ASN A 137 1.13 17.54 14.32
CA ASN A 137 0.57 18.89 14.27
C ASN A 137 -0.85 18.92 14.82
N PRO A 138 -1.34 20.08 15.29
CA PRO A 138 -2.71 20.24 15.76
C PRO A 138 -3.72 19.78 14.71
N ALA A 139 -4.60 18.86 15.08
CA ALA A 139 -5.58 18.25 14.19
C ALA A 139 -6.90 17.97 14.92
N ASP A 140 -7.98 17.89 14.13
CA ASP A 140 -9.33 17.53 14.62
C ASP A 140 -9.45 16.02 14.91
N PHE A 141 -8.67 15.21 14.19
CA PHE A 141 -8.55 13.78 14.38
C PHE A 141 -7.08 13.41 14.61
N THR A 142 -6.85 12.62 15.65
CA THR A 142 -5.48 12.22 16.00
C THR A 142 -5.46 10.78 16.48
N LEU A 143 -4.29 10.18 16.40
CA LEU A 143 -3.99 8.92 17.06
C LEU A 143 -3.03 9.14 18.23
N ARG A 144 -3.19 8.31 19.28
CA ARG A 144 -2.36 8.33 20.47
C ARG A 144 -1.96 6.90 20.83
N ASN A 145 -0.91 6.75 21.64
CA ASN A 145 -0.46 5.45 22.15
C ASN A 145 -0.20 4.42 21.04
N LEU A 146 0.36 4.91 19.90
CA LEU A 146 0.70 4.06 18.76
C LEU A 146 1.73 3.01 19.18
N SER A 147 1.44 1.75 18.89
CA SER A 147 2.31 0.62 19.16
C SER A 147 2.28 -0.40 18.02
N HIS A 148 3.42 -1.06 17.82
CA HIS A 148 3.54 -2.23 16.97
C HIS A 148 3.15 -3.48 17.77
N THR A 149 2.36 -4.35 17.18
CA THR A 149 1.88 -5.56 17.87
C THR A 149 2.09 -6.77 16.97
N ALA A 150 2.74 -7.79 17.53
CA ALA A 150 2.93 -9.10 16.90
C ALA A 150 2.49 -10.18 17.89
N ASP A 151 1.20 -10.47 17.92
CA ASP A 151 0.58 -11.55 18.67
C ASP A 151 0.41 -12.78 17.76
N PRO A 152 0.18 -13.99 18.28
CA PRO A 152 0.00 -15.20 17.46
C PRO A 152 -1.12 -15.10 16.42
N ASP A 153 -2.16 -14.30 16.67
CA ASP A 153 -3.33 -14.11 15.81
C ASP A 153 -3.43 -12.72 15.18
N PHE A 154 -2.43 -11.84 15.42
CA PHE A 154 -2.46 -10.47 14.93
C PHE A 154 -1.06 -9.87 14.79
N VAL A 155 -0.74 -9.38 13.61
CA VAL A 155 0.41 -8.50 13.36
C VAL A 155 -0.12 -7.21 12.73
N GLY A 156 0.29 -6.07 13.28
CA GLY A 156 -0.20 -4.78 12.82
C GLY A 156 0.03 -3.66 13.80
N MET A 157 -0.77 -2.61 13.69
CA MET A 157 -0.68 -1.42 14.54
C MET A 157 -1.84 -1.36 15.52
N ARG A 158 -1.59 -0.82 16.72
CA ARG A 158 -2.60 -0.49 17.74
C ARG A 158 -2.45 0.97 18.14
N PHE A 159 -3.57 1.67 18.31
CA PHE A 159 -3.58 3.04 18.79
C PHE A 159 -4.95 3.42 19.36
N ASP A 160 -5.02 4.56 20.04
CA ASP A 160 -6.25 5.19 20.45
C ASP A 160 -6.60 6.28 19.45
N PHE A 161 -7.82 6.24 18.90
CA PHE A 161 -8.38 7.26 18.00
C PHE A 161 -9.10 8.32 18.80
N ALA A 162 -8.85 9.59 18.52
CA ALA A 162 -9.56 10.72 19.11
C ALA A 162 -9.94 11.74 18.05
N GLY A 163 -11.14 12.30 18.12
CA GLY A 163 -11.56 13.40 17.25
C GLY A 163 -13.06 13.69 17.34
N THR A 164 -13.43 14.96 17.13
CA THR A 164 -14.81 15.46 17.13
C THR A 164 -15.65 15.05 18.36
N GLY A 165 -15.00 15.05 19.54
CA GLY A 165 -15.65 14.69 20.80
C GLY A 165 -15.79 13.17 21.03
N ARG A 166 -15.16 12.35 20.21
CA ARG A 166 -15.13 10.89 20.34
C ARG A 166 -13.72 10.43 20.74
N GLU A 167 -13.67 9.41 21.57
CA GLU A 167 -12.44 8.70 21.92
C GLU A 167 -12.70 7.18 21.83
N VAL A 168 -11.92 6.50 20.99
CA VAL A 168 -12.03 5.06 20.78
C VAL A 168 -10.68 4.43 21.06
N ALA A 169 -10.58 3.78 22.20
CA ALA A 169 -9.37 3.10 22.62
C ALA A 169 -9.19 1.76 21.88
N ASP A 170 -7.92 1.34 21.78
CA ASP A 170 -7.51 0.03 21.28
C ASP A 170 -7.99 -0.28 19.85
N VAL A 171 -7.87 0.68 18.95
CA VAL A 171 -8.09 0.45 17.52
C VAL A 171 -6.97 -0.44 16.97
N LYS A 172 -7.34 -1.51 16.28
CA LYS A 172 -6.39 -2.45 15.65
C LYS A 172 -6.44 -2.34 14.14
N VAL A 173 -5.27 -2.19 13.53
CA VAL A 173 -5.09 -2.15 12.07
C VAL A 173 -4.22 -3.33 11.66
N GLY A 174 -4.79 -4.30 10.93
CA GLY A 174 -4.14 -5.56 10.53
C GLY A 174 -3.11 -5.40 9.39
N MET A 175 -2.45 -4.25 9.33
CA MET A 175 -1.36 -3.96 8.40
C MET A 175 -0.20 -3.35 9.18
N PRO A 176 1.01 -3.92 9.04
CA PRO A 176 2.23 -3.38 9.64
C PRO A 176 2.59 -1.98 9.11
N GLY A 177 3.36 -1.24 9.91
CA GLY A 177 3.95 0.03 9.51
C GLY A 177 3.14 1.27 9.89
N ARG A 178 3.86 2.28 10.40
CA ARG A 178 3.30 3.54 10.88
C ARG A 178 2.44 4.26 9.83
N PHE A 179 2.87 4.24 8.56
CA PHE A 179 2.10 4.84 7.47
C PHE A 179 0.70 4.20 7.30
N ASN A 180 0.53 2.93 7.68
CA ASN A 180 -0.79 2.29 7.68
C ASN A 180 -1.66 2.74 8.86
N ALA A 181 -1.07 3.14 9.99
CA ALA A 181 -1.82 3.81 11.05
C ALA A 181 -2.29 5.21 10.61
N GLU A 182 -1.47 5.96 9.87
CA GLU A 182 -1.85 7.27 9.29
C GLU A 182 -2.96 7.10 8.24
N ASN A 183 -2.86 6.10 7.36
CA ASN A 183 -3.92 5.76 6.41
C ASN A 183 -5.23 5.36 7.12
N ALA A 184 -5.11 4.59 8.19
CA ALA A 184 -6.25 4.19 9.03
C ALA A 184 -6.87 5.41 9.72
N LEU A 185 -6.07 6.35 10.22
CA LEU A 185 -6.56 7.58 10.84
C LEU A 185 -7.43 8.40 9.87
N ALA A 186 -6.99 8.54 8.62
CA ALA A 186 -7.78 9.20 7.58
C ALA A 186 -9.12 8.48 7.32
N ALA A 187 -9.09 7.15 7.20
CA ALA A 187 -10.30 6.34 6.99
C ALA A 187 -11.25 6.42 8.19
N LEU A 188 -10.73 6.38 9.42
CA LEU A 188 -11.51 6.51 10.66
C LEU A 188 -12.12 7.92 10.80
N SER A 189 -11.43 8.95 10.32
CA SER A 189 -11.95 10.32 10.32
C SER A 189 -13.21 10.42 9.46
N VAL A 190 -13.20 9.87 8.24
CA VAL A 190 -14.39 9.79 7.38
C VAL A 190 -15.48 8.96 8.04
N ALA A 191 -15.15 7.79 8.58
CA ALA A 191 -16.12 6.90 9.21
C ALA A 191 -16.78 7.56 10.44
N ALA A 192 -16.01 8.28 11.25
CA ALA A 192 -16.51 9.02 12.40
C ALA A 192 -17.47 10.14 11.98
N LEU A 193 -17.11 10.93 10.96
CA LEU A 193 -17.96 11.99 10.39
C LEU A 193 -19.24 11.42 9.73
N SER A 194 -19.17 10.21 9.21
CA SER A 194 -20.31 9.48 8.63
C SER A 194 -21.20 8.79 9.69
N GLY A 195 -20.92 8.97 10.98
CA GLY A 195 -21.74 8.42 12.05
C GLY A 195 -21.56 6.92 12.33
N VAL A 196 -20.44 6.33 11.88
CA VAL A 196 -20.10 4.93 12.17
C VAL A 196 -19.91 4.77 13.68
N LYS A 197 -20.44 3.67 14.26
CA LYS A 197 -20.38 3.40 15.70
C LYS A 197 -18.95 3.12 16.17
N ASP A 198 -18.62 3.46 17.43
CA ASP A 198 -17.28 3.29 18.01
C ASP A 198 -16.78 1.84 17.98
N GLU A 199 -17.68 0.87 18.20
CA GLU A 199 -17.35 -0.55 18.12
C GLU A 199 -16.84 -0.95 16.73
N VAL A 200 -17.45 -0.40 15.66
CA VAL A 200 -17.02 -0.65 14.27
C VAL A 200 -15.73 0.11 13.98
N LEU A 201 -15.53 1.32 14.50
CA LEU A 201 -14.25 2.04 14.38
C LEU A 201 -13.12 1.23 15.02
N ARG A 202 -13.36 0.60 16.18
CA ARG A 202 -12.38 -0.19 16.91
C ARG A 202 -11.98 -1.46 16.17
N THR A 203 -12.94 -2.17 15.58
CA THR A 203 -12.72 -3.54 15.07
C THR A 203 -12.63 -3.65 13.56
N GLY A 204 -13.16 -2.65 12.85
CA GLY A 204 -13.34 -2.71 11.39
C GLY A 204 -12.06 -2.81 10.57
N LEU A 205 -10.93 -2.39 11.14
CA LEU A 205 -9.63 -2.43 10.47
C LEU A 205 -8.74 -3.59 10.92
N LYS A 206 -9.19 -4.40 11.92
CA LYS A 206 -8.38 -5.52 12.46
C LYS A 206 -7.99 -6.53 11.38
N ASN A 207 -8.91 -6.83 10.47
CA ASN A 207 -8.72 -7.85 9.43
C ASN A 207 -8.58 -7.23 8.03
N ILE A 208 -8.20 -5.95 7.96
CA ILE A 208 -7.98 -5.30 6.68
C ILE A 208 -6.81 -5.95 5.95
N ARG A 209 -6.99 -6.21 4.66
CA ARG A 209 -5.95 -6.67 3.75
C ARG A 209 -6.02 -5.87 2.47
N VAL A 210 -4.85 -5.49 1.96
CA VAL A 210 -4.69 -4.89 0.64
C VAL A 210 -3.75 -5.79 -0.15
N ASN A 211 -4.23 -6.35 -1.24
CA ASN A 211 -3.46 -7.30 -2.05
C ASN A 211 -2.09 -6.71 -2.41
N GLY A 212 -1.04 -7.44 -2.08
CA GLY A 212 0.33 -7.04 -2.37
C GLY A 212 0.83 -5.77 -1.66
N ARG A 213 0.20 -5.36 -0.55
CA ARG A 213 0.63 -4.23 0.27
C ARG A 213 0.69 -4.65 1.73
N MET A 214 1.88 -4.92 2.25
CA MET A 214 2.06 -5.47 3.60
C MET A 214 1.08 -6.63 3.87
N GLU A 215 0.81 -7.42 2.84
CA GLU A 215 -0.18 -8.49 2.87
C GLU A 215 0.35 -9.69 3.64
N ILE A 216 -0.17 -9.89 4.84
CA ILE A 216 0.23 -11.01 5.70
C ILE A 216 -0.43 -12.28 5.17
N VAL A 217 0.39 -13.25 4.79
CA VAL A 217 -0.03 -14.58 4.32
C VAL A 217 -0.01 -15.59 5.47
N LYS A 218 0.96 -15.49 6.37
CA LYS A 218 1.11 -16.36 7.54
C LYS A 218 1.55 -15.56 8.76
N LEU A 219 1.05 -15.91 9.96
CA LEU A 219 1.34 -15.20 11.21
C LEU A 219 2.26 -15.96 12.17
N HIS A 220 1.99 -17.21 12.43
CA HIS A 220 2.66 -17.97 13.50
C HIS A 220 3.02 -19.39 13.03
N PRO A 221 4.18 -19.96 13.41
CA PRO A 221 5.19 -19.48 14.39
C PRO A 221 6.18 -18.46 13.81
N TYR A 222 6.14 -18.17 12.54
CA TYR A 222 6.88 -17.12 11.82
C TYR A 222 5.90 -16.32 10.95
N THR A 223 6.26 -15.10 10.60
CA THR A 223 5.40 -14.25 9.76
C THR A 223 5.92 -14.23 8.33
N VAL A 224 5.03 -14.43 7.37
CA VAL A 224 5.31 -14.22 5.93
C VAL A 224 4.37 -13.14 5.40
N LEU A 225 4.94 -12.15 4.72
CA LEU A 225 4.18 -11.09 4.07
C LEU A 225 4.66 -10.83 2.64
N VAL A 226 3.74 -10.33 1.81
CA VAL A 226 3.99 -9.93 0.43
C VAL A 226 3.80 -8.42 0.29
N ASP A 227 4.72 -7.73 -0.41
CA ASP A 227 4.63 -6.30 -0.64
C ASP A 227 5.11 -5.89 -2.04
N TYR A 228 4.63 -4.75 -2.50
CA TYR A 228 4.97 -4.18 -3.81
C TYR A 228 6.24 -3.31 -3.79
N ALA A 229 6.95 -3.20 -2.69
CA ALA A 229 8.19 -2.42 -2.60
C ALA A 229 9.20 -2.88 -3.66
N HIS A 230 9.42 -2.07 -4.68
CA HIS A 230 10.20 -2.40 -5.88
C HIS A 230 11.30 -1.37 -6.19
N ASN A 231 11.59 -0.48 -5.25
CA ASN A 231 12.67 0.49 -5.31
C ASN A 231 13.32 0.67 -3.93
N ALA A 232 14.46 1.33 -3.89
CA ALA A 232 15.25 1.51 -2.68
C ALA A 232 14.45 2.17 -1.54
N VAL A 233 13.77 3.27 -1.82
CA VAL A 233 13.03 4.05 -0.80
C VAL A 233 11.92 3.21 -0.17
N SER A 234 11.12 2.54 -1.00
CA SER A 234 10.02 1.70 -0.50
C SER A 234 10.52 0.44 0.23
N MET A 235 11.63 -0.17 -0.23
CA MET A 235 12.24 -1.31 0.44
C MET A 235 12.81 -0.90 1.80
N GLU A 236 13.50 0.23 1.87
CA GLU A 236 14.04 0.76 3.13
C GLU A 236 12.94 1.02 4.14
N ALA A 237 11.90 1.76 3.75
CA ALA A 237 10.76 2.05 4.61
C ALA A 237 10.04 0.78 5.10
N LEU A 238 9.92 -0.23 4.22
CA LEU A 238 9.34 -1.53 4.58
C LEU A 238 10.19 -2.25 5.64
N LEU A 239 11.50 -2.41 5.38
CA LEU A 239 12.38 -3.14 6.29
C LEU A 239 12.48 -2.44 7.65
N ASP A 240 12.53 -1.10 7.69
CA ASP A 240 12.51 -0.33 8.92
C ASP A 240 11.21 -0.56 9.69
N ALA A 241 10.06 -0.51 9.00
CA ALA A 241 8.77 -0.77 9.62
C ALA A 241 8.67 -2.21 10.21
N LEU A 242 9.26 -3.20 9.55
CA LEU A 242 9.27 -4.58 10.03
C LEU A 242 10.23 -4.78 11.21
N ARG A 243 11.33 -4.04 11.29
CA ARG A 243 12.25 -4.06 12.43
C ARG A 243 11.61 -3.61 13.74
N GLU A 244 10.63 -2.71 13.68
CA GLU A 244 9.89 -2.26 14.87
C GLU A 244 9.10 -3.39 15.57
N TYR A 245 8.90 -4.54 14.89
CA TYR A 245 8.30 -5.74 15.47
C TYR A 245 9.30 -6.65 16.18
N HIS A 246 10.59 -6.28 16.20
CA HIS A 246 11.69 -7.03 16.82
C HIS A 246 11.75 -8.51 16.41
N PRO A 247 11.71 -8.83 15.10
CA PRO A 247 11.79 -10.22 14.66
C PRO A 247 13.13 -10.84 15.07
N LYS A 248 13.13 -12.17 15.28
CA LYS A 248 14.37 -12.92 15.53
C LYS A 248 15.33 -12.81 14.35
N ARG A 249 14.80 -12.96 13.12
CA ARG A 249 15.47 -12.65 11.85
C ARG A 249 14.50 -11.92 10.94
N LEU A 250 15.00 -10.91 10.26
CA LEU A 250 14.30 -10.28 9.13
C LEU A 250 14.90 -10.80 7.83
N VAL A 251 14.12 -11.58 7.10
CA VAL A 251 14.49 -12.16 5.80
C VAL A 251 13.77 -11.41 4.71
N VAL A 252 14.48 -11.02 3.65
CA VAL A 252 13.87 -10.38 2.49
C VAL A 252 14.13 -11.18 1.22
N VAL A 253 13.08 -11.47 0.45
CA VAL A 253 13.13 -12.10 -0.88
C VAL A 253 12.83 -11.05 -1.91
N PHE A 254 13.78 -10.74 -2.79
CA PHE A 254 13.59 -9.69 -3.79
C PHE A 254 14.42 -9.90 -5.06
N GLY A 255 13.98 -9.23 -6.11
CA GLY A 255 14.70 -9.09 -7.36
C GLY A 255 14.50 -7.71 -7.95
N CYS A 256 15.04 -7.49 -9.14
CA CYS A 256 14.85 -6.25 -9.88
C CYS A 256 14.39 -6.54 -11.31
N GLY A 257 13.50 -5.67 -11.81
CA GLY A 257 13.02 -5.76 -13.19
C GLY A 257 14.13 -5.46 -14.19
N GLY A 258 14.18 -6.24 -15.25
CA GLY A 258 15.05 -5.98 -16.41
C GLY A 258 14.59 -4.75 -17.20
N ASN A 259 15.46 -4.21 -18.06
CA ASN A 259 15.24 -2.99 -18.85
C ASN A 259 14.85 -1.79 -17.99
N ARG A 260 15.45 -1.68 -16.81
CA ARG A 260 15.29 -0.59 -15.83
C ARG A 260 16.67 -0.05 -15.45
N ALA A 261 16.67 1.12 -14.82
CA ALA A 261 17.88 1.78 -14.35
C ALA A 261 18.70 0.85 -13.42
N LYS A 262 19.98 0.69 -13.69
CA LYS A 262 20.89 -0.19 -12.93
C LYS A 262 21.07 0.27 -11.49
N GLU A 263 20.96 1.58 -11.24
CA GLU A 263 21.03 2.19 -9.91
C GLU A 263 20.00 1.59 -8.94
N ARG A 264 18.87 1.09 -9.47
CA ARG A 264 17.87 0.39 -8.65
C ARG A 264 18.42 -0.91 -8.08
N ARG A 265 19.18 -1.69 -8.88
CA ARG A 265 19.76 -2.96 -8.46
C ARG A 265 20.79 -2.76 -7.36
N THR A 266 21.68 -1.78 -7.57
CA THR A 266 22.74 -1.45 -6.62
C THR A 266 22.16 -0.89 -5.31
N SER A 267 21.20 0.03 -5.37
CA SER A 267 20.60 0.62 -4.18
C SER A 267 19.73 -0.37 -3.39
N MET A 268 18.96 -1.22 -4.05
CA MET A 268 18.18 -2.26 -3.35
C MET A 268 19.09 -3.34 -2.74
N GLY A 269 20.17 -3.74 -3.44
CA GLY A 269 21.18 -4.63 -2.89
C GLY A 269 21.85 -4.08 -1.64
N GLU A 270 22.23 -2.80 -1.67
CA GLU A 270 22.82 -2.11 -0.52
C GLU A 270 21.87 -2.08 0.70
N ILE A 271 20.59 -1.77 0.47
CA ILE A 271 19.57 -1.75 1.54
C ILE A 271 19.33 -3.16 2.09
N GLY A 272 19.17 -4.16 1.23
CA GLY A 272 19.02 -5.55 1.65
C GLY A 272 20.17 -6.02 2.52
N GLY A 273 21.41 -5.74 2.10
CA GLY A 273 22.59 -6.12 2.86
C GLY A 273 22.78 -5.36 4.18
N LYS A 274 22.28 -4.13 4.30
CA LYS A 274 22.37 -3.33 5.53
C LYS A 274 21.26 -3.58 6.55
N LYS A 275 20.04 -3.87 6.06
CA LYS A 275 18.83 -3.85 6.89
C LYS A 275 18.20 -5.22 7.13
N ALA A 276 18.41 -6.20 6.27
CA ALA A 276 17.97 -7.56 6.48
C ALA A 276 19.06 -8.43 7.16
N ASP A 277 18.64 -9.44 7.92
CA ASP A 277 19.57 -10.46 8.45
C ASP A 277 19.93 -11.47 7.37
N LEU A 278 19.05 -11.66 6.38
CA LEU A 278 19.29 -12.49 5.20
C LEU A 278 18.53 -11.91 4.01
N SER A 279 19.25 -11.67 2.92
CA SER A 279 18.70 -11.35 1.61
C SER A 279 18.68 -12.58 0.71
N ILE A 280 17.52 -12.95 0.17
CA ILE A 280 17.38 -13.98 -0.86
C ILE A 280 17.13 -13.25 -2.18
N ILE A 281 18.15 -13.22 -3.05
CA ILE A 281 18.06 -12.51 -4.32
C ILE A 281 17.61 -13.46 -5.42
N THR A 282 16.63 -13.01 -6.23
CA THR A 282 15.93 -13.85 -7.18
C THR A 282 15.44 -13.06 -8.40
N ALA A 283 14.85 -13.74 -9.38
CA ALA A 283 14.21 -13.07 -10.50
C ALA A 283 12.98 -12.25 -10.09
N ASP A 284 12.80 -11.16 -10.77
CA ASP A 284 11.55 -10.42 -10.93
C ASP A 284 11.10 -10.55 -12.40
N ASN A 285 10.50 -9.55 -13.02
CA ASN A 285 10.26 -9.47 -14.45
C ASN A 285 11.57 -9.16 -15.19
N SER A 286 12.33 -10.17 -15.59
CA SER A 286 13.64 -9.99 -16.25
C SER A 286 13.53 -9.39 -17.65
N ARG A 287 12.33 -9.48 -18.26
CA ARG A 287 12.04 -9.00 -19.61
C ARG A 287 13.04 -9.55 -20.62
N TYR A 288 13.89 -8.70 -21.22
CA TYR A 288 14.87 -9.09 -22.23
C TYR A 288 16.31 -9.19 -21.69
N GLU A 289 16.52 -9.02 -20.39
CA GLU A 289 17.82 -9.20 -19.75
C GLU A 289 17.95 -10.60 -19.14
N LYS A 290 19.17 -11.10 -19.05
CA LYS A 290 19.44 -12.35 -18.34
C LYS A 290 19.30 -12.15 -16.84
N VAL A 291 18.65 -13.09 -16.17
CA VAL A 291 18.46 -13.06 -14.71
C VAL A 291 19.79 -12.99 -13.99
N GLU A 292 20.79 -13.78 -14.46
CA GLU A 292 22.12 -13.86 -13.87
C GLU A 292 22.84 -12.51 -13.86
N ASP A 293 22.69 -11.71 -14.93
CA ASP A 293 23.31 -10.38 -15.02
C ASP A 293 22.67 -9.41 -14.02
N ILE A 294 21.33 -9.49 -13.84
CA ILE A 294 20.59 -8.68 -12.85
C ILE A 294 21.04 -9.05 -11.43
N LEU A 295 21.12 -10.37 -11.15
CA LEU A 295 21.53 -10.86 -9.83
C LEU A 295 22.99 -10.52 -9.53
N ALA A 296 23.87 -10.53 -10.52
CA ALA A 296 25.26 -10.12 -10.35
C ALA A 296 25.39 -8.65 -9.89
N ASP A 297 24.62 -7.74 -10.49
CA ASP A 297 24.60 -6.32 -10.08
C ASP A 297 24.10 -6.17 -8.61
N ILE A 298 23.08 -6.94 -8.19
CA ILE A 298 22.55 -6.91 -6.82
C ILE A 298 23.57 -7.52 -5.84
N ARG A 299 24.13 -8.68 -6.16
CA ARG A 299 25.12 -9.39 -5.34
C ARG A 299 26.31 -8.51 -5.02
N GLU A 300 26.94 -7.89 -6.05
CA GLU A 300 28.07 -6.99 -5.87
C GLU A 300 27.79 -5.89 -4.84
N SER A 301 26.56 -5.40 -4.79
CA SER A 301 26.17 -4.34 -3.85
C SER A 301 25.97 -4.87 -2.44
N ILE A 302 25.38 -6.07 -2.26
CA ILE A 302 25.26 -6.71 -0.96
C ILE A 302 26.64 -7.04 -0.37
N GLU A 303 27.55 -7.61 -1.18
CA GLU A 303 28.91 -7.95 -0.77
C GLU A 303 29.67 -6.74 -0.19
N LYS A 304 29.49 -5.56 -0.77
CA LYS A 304 30.10 -4.31 -0.28
C LYS A 304 29.59 -3.91 1.11
N THR A 305 28.40 -4.36 1.52
CA THR A 305 27.86 -4.09 2.86
C THR A 305 28.30 -5.12 3.89
N GLY A 306 28.79 -6.29 3.47
CA GLY A 306 29.04 -7.44 4.33
C GLY A 306 27.77 -8.18 4.77
N GLY A 307 26.60 -7.85 4.22
CA GLY A 307 25.32 -8.50 4.54
C GLY A 307 25.26 -9.95 4.04
N ALA A 308 24.53 -10.79 4.76
CA ALA A 308 24.31 -12.18 4.36
C ALA A 308 23.29 -12.26 3.21
N PHE A 309 23.59 -13.08 2.23
CA PHE A 309 22.65 -13.33 1.12
C PHE A 309 22.75 -14.76 0.58
N ILE A 310 21.68 -15.15 -0.14
CA ILE A 310 21.58 -16.38 -0.93
C ILE A 310 21.06 -15.98 -2.30
N GLU A 311 21.63 -16.55 -3.35
CA GLU A 311 21.19 -16.35 -4.72
C GLU A 311 20.44 -17.59 -5.20
N ILE A 312 19.15 -17.41 -5.56
CA ILE A 312 18.30 -18.45 -6.14
C ILE A 312 17.59 -17.83 -7.33
N PRO A 313 18.04 -18.07 -8.57
CA PRO A 313 17.51 -17.42 -9.76
C PRO A 313 16.01 -17.64 -9.99
N ASP A 314 15.50 -18.85 -9.73
CA ASP A 314 14.08 -19.15 -9.84
C ASP A 314 13.31 -18.57 -8.63
N ARG A 315 12.34 -17.68 -8.91
CA ARG A 315 11.59 -16.98 -7.85
C ARG A 315 10.69 -17.93 -7.03
N ARG A 316 10.14 -18.97 -7.66
CA ARG A 316 9.35 -19.99 -6.96
C ARG A 316 10.25 -20.75 -5.96
N GLU A 317 11.40 -21.20 -6.41
CA GLU A 317 12.37 -21.89 -5.55
C GLU A 317 12.88 -20.98 -4.42
N ALA A 318 13.09 -19.69 -4.70
CA ALA A 318 13.50 -18.71 -3.69
C ALA A 318 12.43 -18.53 -2.59
N ILE A 319 11.16 -18.43 -2.97
CA ILE A 319 10.04 -18.33 -2.03
C ILE A 319 9.91 -19.63 -1.22
N TYR A 320 9.95 -20.78 -1.88
CA TYR A 320 9.94 -22.09 -1.19
C TYR A 320 11.08 -22.20 -0.20
N TYR A 321 12.30 -21.85 -0.60
CA TYR A 321 13.45 -21.87 0.30
C TYR A 321 13.23 -20.97 1.52
N ALA A 322 12.74 -19.74 1.32
CA ALA A 322 12.48 -18.81 2.42
C ALA A 322 11.48 -19.38 3.43
N VAL A 323 10.38 -19.97 2.94
CA VAL A 323 9.31 -20.54 3.78
C VAL A 323 9.78 -21.81 4.49
N GLN A 324 10.46 -22.73 3.79
CA GLN A 324 10.95 -24.00 4.36
C GLN A 324 12.08 -23.82 5.37
N LYS A 325 12.86 -22.73 5.26
CA LYS A 325 13.97 -22.40 6.18
C LYS A 325 13.58 -21.37 7.24
N ALA A 326 12.30 -21.05 7.33
CA ALA A 326 11.78 -20.18 8.36
C ALA A 326 11.91 -20.81 9.75
N GLU A 327 12.31 -19.99 10.71
CA GLU A 327 12.39 -20.39 12.13
C GLU A 327 11.34 -19.62 12.94
N PRO A 328 10.89 -20.16 14.07
CA PRO A 328 9.98 -19.44 14.97
C PRO A 328 10.52 -18.04 15.34
N GLY A 329 9.70 -17.01 15.14
CA GLY A 329 10.05 -15.63 15.38
C GLY A 329 10.66 -14.90 14.18
N ASP A 330 10.85 -15.57 13.04
CA ASP A 330 11.26 -14.91 11.81
C ASP A 330 10.15 -14.04 11.20
N MET A 331 10.56 -13.02 10.49
CA MET A 331 9.69 -12.22 9.63
C MET A 331 10.26 -12.21 8.22
N ILE A 332 9.49 -12.72 7.26
CA ILE A 332 9.88 -12.92 5.87
C ILE A 332 9.08 -11.98 4.98
N ALA A 333 9.76 -11.07 4.31
CA ALA A 333 9.17 -10.14 3.36
C ALA A 333 9.50 -10.57 1.92
N ILE A 334 8.48 -10.89 1.13
CA ILE A 334 8.60 -11.18 -0.29
C ILE A 334 8.17 -9.93 -1.05
N ILE A 335 9.10 -9.29 -1.74
CA ILE A 335 8.88 -7.95 -2.28
C ILE A 335 9.19 -7.83 -3.77
N GLY A 336 8.65 -6.76 -4.36
CA GLY A 336 8.86 -6.38 -5.76
C GLY A 336 7.60 -6.46 -6.59
N LYS A 337 6.89 -7.59 -6.54
CA LYS A 337 5.71 -7.87 -7.37
C LYS A 337 4.39 -7.53 -6.68
N GLY A 338 4.30 -7.73 -5.37
CA GLY A 338 3.07 -7.47 -4.63
C GLY A 338 1.84 -8.16 -5.24
N HIS A 339 0.93 -7.37 -5.82
CA HIS A 339 -0.30 -7.85 -6.46
C HIS A 339 -0.13 -8.23 -7.95
N GLU A 340 1.05 -8.08 -8.54
CA GLU A 340 1.29 -8.51 -9.92
C GLU A 340 1.13 -10.03 -10.04
N ASP A 341 0.23 -10.47 -10.91
CA ASP A 341 -0.14 -11.88 -11.12
C ASP A 341 0.59 -12.52 -12.31
N TYR A 342 1.68 -11.92 -12.77
CA TYR A 342 2.47 -12.43 -13.89
C TYR A 342 3.98 -12.29 -13.66
N GLN A 343 4.76 -13.14 -14.32
CA GLN A 343 6.18 -12.96 -14.53
C GLN A 343 6.44 -12.78 -16.03
N GLU A 344 7.26 -11.78 -16.40
CA GLU A 344 7.58 -11.44 -17.78
C GLU A 344 9.04 -11.80 -18.10
N ILE A 345 9.22 -12.76 -19.03
CA ILE A 345 10.53 -13.23 -19.53
C ILE A 345 10.48 -13.20 -21.05
N CYS A 346 11.41 -12.52 -21.70
CA CYS A 346 11.49 -12.37 -23.17
C CYS A 346 10.18 -11.93 -23.81
N GLY A 347 9.44 -11.03 -23.15
CA GLY A 347 8.15 -10.52 -23.64
C GLY A 347 6.97 -11.49 -23.45
N VAL A 348 7.18 -12.67 -22.89
CA VAL A 348 6.13 -13.62 -22.55
C VAL A 348 5.74 -13.44 -21.09
N ARG A 349 4.44 -13.25 -20.85
CA ARG A 349 3.87 -13.20 -19.50
C ARG A 349 3.24 -14.53 -19.16
N THR A 350 3.68 -15.09 -18.04
CA THR A 350 3.11 -16.29 -17.44
C THR A 350 2.49 -15.95 -16.10
N HIS A 351 1.45 -16.64 -15.70
CA HIS A 351 0.84 -16.43 -14.39
C HIS A 351 1.85 -16.73 -13.27
N PHE A 352 2.00 -15.78 -12.36
CA PHE A 352 2.88 -15.90 -11.19
C PHE A 352 2.46 -14.88 -10.13
N LEU A 353 1.90 -15.33 -9.04
CA LEU A 353 1.51 -14.51 -7.91
C LEU A 353 2.27 -14.97 -6.66
N ASP A 354 3.08 -14.08 -6.08
CA ASP A 354 3.92 -14.40 -4.91
C ASP A 354 3.13 -15.04 -3.77
N ARG A 355 1.93 -14.52 -3.48
CA ARG A 355 1.05 -15.07 -2.45
C ARG A 355 0.66 -16.52 -2.70
N GLU A 356 0.27 -16.86 -3.93
CA GLU A 356 -0.11 -18.24 -4.28
C GLU A 356 1.06 -19.20 -4.07
N VAL A 357 2.27 -18.77 -4.43
CA VAL A 357 3.49 -19.57 -4.25
C VAL A 357 3.79 -19.80 -2.76
N VAL A 358 3.58 -18.79 -1.91
CA VAL A 358 3.69 -18.95 -0.44
C VAL A 358 2.67 -19.95 0.07
N GLU A 359 1.39 -19.79 -0.33
CA GLU A 359 0.31 -20.70 0.09
C GLU A 359 0.54 -22.14 -0.39
N GLU A 360 1.15 -22.34 -1.56
CA GLU A 360 1.57 -23.65 -2.06
C GLU A 360 2.68 -24.25 -1.18
N ALA A 361 3.74 -23.47 -0.91
CA ALA A 361 4.86 -23.92 -0.07
C ALA A 361 4.39 -24.32 1.34
N LEU A 362 3.49 -23.55 1.96
CA LEU A 362 2.91 -23.85 3.27
C LEU A 362 2.09 -25.14 3.23
N ARG A 363 1.25 -25.35 2.22
CA ARG A 363 0.46 -26.58 2.05
C ARG A 363 1.32 -27.82 1.91
N GLU A 364 2.43 -27.73 1.17
CA GLU A 364 3.37 -28.86 1.01
C GLU A 364 4.08 -29.20 2.34
N MET A 365 4.25 -28.22 3.23
CA MET A 365 4.79 -28.45 4.59
C MET A 365 3.74 -28.98 5.57
N GLY A 366 2.45 -29.05 5.18
CA GLY A 366 1.35 -29.48 6.04
C GLY A 366 0.85 -28.39 7.00
N GLU A 367 1.07 -27.11 6.61
CA GLU A 367 0.69 -25.93 7.38
C GLU A 367 -0.50 -25.16 6.79
#